data_4093c0cf61de3b8d499aa17d0c28b722
#
_entry.id   4093c0cf61de3b8d499aa17d0c28b722
#
_cell.length_a   1.000
_cell.length_b   1.000
_cell.length_c   1.000
_cell.angle_alpha   90.00
_cell.angle_beta   90.00
_cell.angle_gamma   90.00
#
_symmetry.space_group_name_H-M   'P 1'
#
loop_
_entity.id
_entity.type
_entity.pdbx_description
1 polymer ?
#
loop_
_entity_poly.entity_id
_entity_poly.type
_entity_poly.pdbx_seq_one_letter_code
_entity_poly.pdbx_strand_id
1 'polypeptide(L)' 'MKYAAQIIQDMVAQVVVTPTLAWVRDNLGGEWVECKIDGSIRGCYPGPGYTYDRVNDVFVPPPEEPTPEP' A
#
# COMPACT_ATOMS: atom_id res chain seq x y z
N MET A 1 9.76 4.95 -12.76
CA MET A 1 9.55 5.06 -11.30
C MET A 1 8.48 4.07 -10.88
N LYS A 2 8.61 3.55 -9.68
CA LYS A 2 7.65 2.60 -9.12
C LYS A 2 7.02 3.22 -7.89
N TYR A 3 5.79 2.80 -7.60
CA TYR A 3 5.11 3.15 -6.37
C TYR A 3 5.25 1.98 -5.40
N ALA A 4 5.63 2.28 -4.16
CA ALA A 4 5.84 1.26 -3.14
C ALA A 4 5.03 1.59 -1.90
N ALA A 5 4.25 0.61 -1.42
CA ALA A 5 3.48 0.74 -0.20
C ALA A 5 4.25 0.12 0.95
N GLN A 6 4.45 0.88 2.01
CA GLN A 6 5.07 0.36 3.22
C GLN A 6 4.04 -0.41 4.04
N ILE A 7 4.38 -1.65 4.37
CA ILE A 7 3.48 -2.53 5.12
C ILE A 7 3.98 -2.65 6.55
N ILE A 8 3.13 -2.30 7.50
CA ILE A 8 3.39 -2.45 8.94
C ILE A 8 2.18 -3.16 9.54
N GLN A 9 2.39 -4.35 10.11
CA GLN A 9 1.33 -5.17 10.71
C GLN A 9 0.17 -5.37 9.72
N ASP A 10 0.52 -5.72 8.47
CA ASP A 10 -0.42 -5.97 7.37
C ASP A 10 -1.26 -4.75 6.97
N MET A 11 -0.85 -3.56 7.37
CA MET A 11 -1.52 -2.32 6.98
C MET A 11 -0.57 -1.42 6.21
N VAL A 12 -1.13 -0.66 5.28
CA VAL A 12 -0.36 0.31 4.51
C VAL A 12 -0.15 1.56 5.36
N ALA A 13 1.12 1.86 5.67
CA ALA A 13 1.47 3.04 6.44
C ALA A 13 1.65 4.26 5.55
N GLN A 14 2.24 4.06 4.37
CA GLN A 14 2.45 5.13 3.39
C GLN A 14 2.77 4.53 2.04
N VAL A 15 2.63 5.36 1.01
CA VAL A 15 3.01 4.99 -0.36
C VAL A 15 4.04 6.02 -0.84
N VAL A 16 5.14 5.55 -1.40
CA VAL A 16 6.20 6.43 -1.89
C VAL A 16 6.53 6.10 -3.34
N VAL A 17 7.11 7.06 -4.03
CA VAL A 17 7.64 6.85 -5.37
C VAL A 17 9.12 6.53 -5.25
N THR A 18 9.57 5.46 -5.90
CA THR A 18 10.94 4.98 -5.79
C THR A 18 11.45 4.50 -7.16
N PRO A 19 12.76 4.62 -7.43
CA PRO A 19 13.31 4.06 -8.67
C PRO A 19 13.11 2.54 -8.76
N THR A 20 13.33 1.83 -7.66
CA THR A 20 13.13 0.38 -7.57
C THR A 20 12.71 0.00 -6.15
N LEU A 21 12.12 -1.18 -6.00
CA LEU A 21 11.81 -1.69 -4.67
C LEU A 21 13.06 -1.99 -3.85
N ALA A 22 14.12 -2.43 -4.50
CA ALA A 22 15.39 -2.67 -3.82
C ALA A 22 15.93 -1.38 -3.19
N TRP A 23 15.82 -0.27 -3.92
CA TRP A 23 16.29 1.02 -3.41
C TRP A 23 15.58 1.41 -2.12
N VAL A 24 14.24 1.29 -2.09
CA VAL A 24 13.49 1.71 -0.92
C VAL A 24 13.74 0.79 0.27
N ARG A 25 13.90 -0.51 0.03
CA ARG A 25 14.26 -1.45 1.09
C ARG A 25 15.62 -1.15 1.68
N ASP A 26 16.59 -0.83 0.81
CA ASP A 26 17.96 -0.57 1.25
C ASP A 26 18.08 0.76 1.99
N ASN A 27 17.30 1.76 1.60
CA ASN A 27 17.43 3.10 2.16
C ASN A 27 16.48 3.38 3.31
N LEU A 28 15.27 2.82 3.28
CA LEU A 28 14.26 3.07 4.31
C LEU A 28 14.02 1.87 5.20
N GLY A 29 14.37 0.68 4.74
CA GLY A 29 14.13 -0.55 5.49
C GLY A 29 12.66 -0.91 5.55
N GLY A 30 12.36 -2.04 6.19
CA GLY A 30 10.99 -2.50 6.36
C GLY A 30 10.46 -3.30 5.19
N GLU A 31 9.15 -3.51 5.18
CA GLU A 31 8.49 -4.28 4.15
C GLU A 31 7.80 -3.34 3.16
N TRP A 32 8.02 -3.57 1.87
CA TRP A 32 7.48 -2.74 0.80
C TRP A 32 6.88 -3.63 -0.27
N VAL A 33 5.72 -3.22 -0.77
CA VAL A 33 4.98 -3.94 -1.81
C VAL A 33 4.71 -2.97 -2.96
N GLU A 34 5.01 -3.41 -4.18
CA GLU A 34 4.77 -2.58 -5.35
C GLU A 34 3.29 -2.38 -5.59
N CYS A 35 2.90 -1.16 -5.98
CA CYS A 35 1.54 -0.85 -6.38
C CYS A 35 1.57 0.05 -7.60
N LYS A 36 0.43 0.21 -8.26
CA LYS A 36 0.29 1.08 -9.42
C LYS A 36 -0.90 2.01 -9.25
N ILE A 37 -0.71 3.23 -9.73
CA ILE A 37 -1.67 4.31 -9.56
C ILE A 37 -3.02 4.00 -10.22
N ASP A 38 -3.00 3.21 -11.31
CA ASP A 38 -4.21 2.82 -12.03
C ASP A 38 -4.90 1.59 -11.44
N GLY A 39 -4.34 1.02 -10.37
CA GLY A 39 -4.91 -0.17 -9.74
C GLY A 39 -4.72 -1.45 -10.53
N SER A 40 -3.80 -1.47 -11.52
CA SER A 40 -3.64 -2.63 -12.41
C SER A 40 -3.01 -3.84 -11.73
N ILE A 41 -2.41 -3.67 -10.55
CA ILE A 41 -1.87 -4.78 -9.77
C ILE A 41 -2.44 -4.71 -8.36
N ARG A 42 -2.53 -5.88 -7.73
CA ARG A 42 -3.01 -6.05 -6.35
C ARG A 42 -4.37 -5.41 -6.09
N GLY A 43 -5.21 -5.37 -7.10
CA GLY A 43 -6.62 -4.99 -6.97
C GLY A 43 -6.90 -3.49 -6.97
N CYS A 44 -6.06 -2.67 -6.38
CA CYS A 44 -6.28 -1.22 -6.35
C CYS A 44 -5.01 -0.48 -5.93
N TYR A 45 -5.01 0.83 -6.13
CA TYR A 45 -3.95 1.69 -5.63
C TYR A 45 -4.23 2.00 -4.15
N PRO A 46 -3.34 1.57 -3.24
CA PRO A 46 -3.61 1.74 -1.82
C PRO A 46 -3.26 3.14 -1.34
N GLY A 47 -3.78 3.48 -0.18
CA GLY A 47 -3.36 4.65 0.56
C GLY A 47 -3.16 4.29 2.02
N PRO A 48 -2.73 5.23 2.85
CA PRO A 48 -2.60 4.97 4.28
C PRO A 48 -3.93 4.48 4.87
N GLY A 49 -3.86 3.45 5.69
CA GLY A 49 -5.03 2.84 6.29
C GLY A 49 -5.58 1.63 5.56
N TYR A 50 -5.14 1.37 4.33
CA TYR A 50 -5.49 0.14 3.63
C TYR A 50 -4.84 -1.05 4.31
N THR A 51 -5.46 -2.22 4.13
CA THR A 51 -4.91 -3.49 4.61
C THR A 51 -4.28 -4.23 3.44
N TYR A 52 -3.15 -4.88 3.68
CA TYR A 52 -2.55 -5.75 2.68
C TYR A 52 -2.92 -7.19 2.98
N ASP A 53 -3.67 -7.82 2.07
CA ASP A 53 -4.04 -9.23 2.19
C ASP A 53 -2.95 -10.09 1.55
N ARG A 54 -2.12 -10.71 2.39
CA ARG A 54 -0.98 -11.52 1.94
C ARG A 54 -1.41 -12.80 1.25
N VAL A 55 -2.56 -13.33 1.63
CA VAL A 55 -3.05 -14.59 1.08
C VAL A 55 -3.47 -14.40 -0.36
N ASN A 56 -4.20 -13.34 -0.65
CA ASN A 56 -4.69 -13.04 -1.99
C ASN A 56 -3.79 -12.08 -2.76
N ASP A 57 -2.79 -11.49 -2.10
CA ASP A 57 -1.86 -10.51 -2.68
C ASP A 57 -2.61 -9.31 -3.26
N VAL A 58 -3.51 -8.75 -2.46
CA VAL A 58 -4.30 -7.58 -2.86
C VAL A 58 -4.39 -6.58 -1.72
N PHE A 59 -4.66 -5.32 -2.07
CA PHE A 59 -4.95 -4.29 -1.08
C PHE A 59 -6.45 -4.21 -0.85
N VAL A 60 -6.84 -4.07 0.42
CA VAL A 60 -8.24 -3.97 0.81
C VAL A 60 -8.46 -2.59 1.42
N PRO A 61 -9.43 -1.80 0.92
CA PRO A 61 -9.70 -0.50 1.51
C PRO A 61 -10.20 -0.65 2.94
N PRO A 62 -9.99 0.37 3.79
CA PRO A 62 -10.54 0.33 5.14
C PRO A 62 -12.06 0.26 5.10
N PRO A 63 -12.68 -0.39 6.10
CA PRO A 63 -14.13 -0.43 6.15
C PRO A 63 -14.68 0.98 6.20
N GLU A 64 -15.73 1.22 5.41
CA GLU A 64 -16.39 2.52 5.44
C GLU A 64 -17.08 2.70 6.79
N GLU A 65 -16.64 3.71 7.51
CA GLU A 65 -17.37 4.13 8.69
C GLU A 65 -18.45 5.10 8.24
N PRO A 66 -19.70 4.93 8.75
CA PRO A 66 -20.72 5.91 8.42
C PRO A 66 -20.26 7.27 8.92
N THR A 67 -20.13 8.21 7.97
CA THR A 67 -19.79 9.58 8.32
C THR A 67 -20.96 10.15 9.10
N PRO A 68 -20.74 10.64 10.34
CA PRO A 68 -21.86 11.26 11.05
C PRO A 68 -22.33 12.47 10.25
N GLU A 69 -23.59 12.47 9.95
CA GLU A 69 -24.19 13.59 9.27
C GLU A 69 -24.14 14.82 10.18
N PRO A 70 -23.76 15.95 9.64
CA PRO A 70 -23.77 17.19 10.43
C PRO A 70 -25.17 17.58 10.83
#